data_031fd4bcb111637d30cc6f0e093c4897
#
_entry.id   031fd4bcb111637d30cc6f0e093c4897
#
_cell.length_a   1.000
_cell.length_b   1.000
_cell.length_c   1.000
_cell.angle_alpha   90.00
_cell.angle_beta   90.00
_cell.angle_gamma   90.00
#
_symmetry.space_group_name_H-M   'P 1'
#
loop_
_entity.id
_entity.type
_entity.pdbx_description
1 polymer ?
#
loop_
_entity_poly.entity_id
_entity_poly.type
_entity_poly.pdbx_seq_one_letter_code
_entity_poly.pdbx_strand_id
1 'polypeptide(L)'
;GALAREMRQSSDDLTKYARLYAQTKSARFKDIYNAIVDIRAGKIDRPQDYSATYWAKPPQDVKAALAKTGQKIALIELMKQNGFTDRELNLLAEANKKSNVLAEREAIAFAALEGKGAGASLPMQPGETPEAYANRILSDATYISAKTEIADKINEFDQVLRERTEKDYETERDRVRFVLALFAASIVVLIGAILLLARYMMTGIVAPLNVLTAAFRKTNGRFSVSRIEIAA
;
A
#
# COMPACT_ATOMS: atom_id res chain seq x y z
N GLY A 1 1.57 0.01 -2.65
CA GLY A 1 1.83 -0.86 -1.51
C GLY A 1 3.27 -1.35 -1.41
N ALA A 2 3.66 -1.90 -0.24
CA ALA A 2 5.03 -2.37 0.01
C ALA A 2 5.45 -3.50 -0.95
N LEU A 3 4.58 -4.48 -1.17
CA LEU A 3 4.84 -5.63 -2.06
C LEU A 3 5.05 -5.23 -3.52
N ALA A 4 4.35 -4.21 -4.02
CA ALA A 4 4.57 -3.67 -5.36
C ALA A 4 5.97 -3.06 -5.52
N ARG A 5 6.40 -2.26 -4.52
CA ARG A 5 7.76 -1.72 -4.48
C ARG A 5 8.81 -2.82 -4.42
N GLU A 6 8.56 -3.87 -3.65
CA GLU A 6 9.45 -5.01 -3.56
C GLU A 6 9.58 -5.75 -4.90
N MET A 7 8.47 -5.98 -5.62
CA MET A 7 8.50 -6.60 -6.93
C MET A 7 9.40 -5.81 -7.90
N ARG A 8 9.21 -4.49 -7.97
CA ARG A 8 10.03 -3.60 -8.80
C ARG A 8 11.49 -3.65 -8.40
N GLN A 9 11.78 -3.44 -7.12
CA GLN A 9 13.15 -3.40 -6.62
C GLN A 9 13.88 -4.74 -6.80
N SER A 10 13.19 -5.86 -6.57
CA SER A 10 13.82 -7.17 -6.79
C SER A 10 14.20 -7.40 -8.26
N SER A 11 13.44 -6.86 -9.23
CA SER A 11 13.82 -6.92 -10.64
C SER A 11 15.09 -6.10 -10.95
N ASP A 12 15.23 -4.94 -10.32
CA ASP A 12 16.41 -4.09 -10.47
C ASP A 12 17.62 -4.68 -9.76
N ASP A 13 17.44 -5.24 -8.56
CA ASP A 13 18.48 -5.89 -7.80
C ASP A 13 19.03 -7.14 -8.52
N LEU A 14 18.18 -7.95 -9.16
CA LEU A 14 18.64 -9.06 -9.99
C LEU A 14 19.59 -8.59 -11.09
N THR A 15 19.25 -7.57 -11.84
CA THR A 15 20.11 -6.99 -12.88
C THR A 15 21.42 -6.42 -12.30
N LYS A 16 21.33 -5.71 -11.18
CA LYS A 16 22.48 -5.14 -10.48
C LYS A 16 23.45 -6.24 -10.06
N TYR A 17 22.97 -7.29 -9.41
CA TYR A 17 23.84 -8.33 -8.88
C TYR A 17 24.36 -9.28 -9.97
N ALA A 18 23.61 -9.51 -11.05
CA ALA A 18 24.12 -10.22 -12.21
C ALA A 18 25.32 -9.49 -12.83
N ARG A 19 25.21 -8.18 -13.04
CA ARG A 19 26.30 -7.35 -13.58
C ARG A 19 27.50 -7.23 -12.62
N LEU A 20 27.25 -7.06 -11.33
CA LEU A 20 28.32 -7.02 -10.32
C LEU A 20 29.08 -8.34 -10.27
N TYR A 21 28.40 -9.48 -10.38
CA TYR A 21 29.06 -10.77 -10.47
C TYR A 21 29.90 -10.88 -11.76
N ALA A 22 29.35 -10.48 -12.91
CA ALA A 22 30.07 -10.49 -14.18
C ALA A 22 31.34 -9.62 -14.16
N GLN A 23 31.30 -8.49 -13.48
CA GLN A 23 32.43 -7.55 -13.38
C GLN A 23 33.48 -7.98 -12.36
N THR A 24 33.06 -8.57 -11.24
CA THR A 24 33.97 -8.78 -10.08
C THR A 24 34.31 -10.24 -9.83
N LYS A 25 33.55 -11.18 -10.39
CA LYS A 25 33.56 -12.61 -10.09
C LYS A 25 33.40 -12.96 -8.60
N SER A 26 32.92 -12.00 -7.80
CA SER A 26 32.70 -12.23 -6.37
C SER A 26 31.49 -13.12 -6.15
N ALA A 27 31.71 -14.32 -5.62
CA ALA A 27 30.64 -15.29 -5.30
C ALA A 27 29.53 -14.69 -4.47
N ARG A 28 29.84 -13.71 -3.60
CA ARG A 28 28.85 -12.98 -2.80
C ARG A 28 27.74 -12.37 -3.64
N PHE A 29 28.03 -11.77 -4.80
CA PHE A 29 27.01 -11.18 -5.64
C PHE A 29 26.14 -12.21 -6.34
N LYS A 30 26.71 -13.34 -6.72
CA LYS A 30 25.94 -14.49 -7.23
C LYS A 30 25.03 -15.07 -6.14
N ASP A 31 25.52 -15.18 -4.91
CA ASP A 31 24.73 -15.69 -3.78
C ASP A 31 23.55 -14.77 -3.47
N ILE A 32 23.74 -13.43 -3.53
CA ILE A 32 22.64 -12.46 -3.38
C ILE A 32 21.64 -12.61 -4.53
N TYR A 33 22.11 -12.71 -5.77
CA TYR A 33 21.25 -12.94 -6.93
C TYR A 33 20.38 -14.18 -6.74
N ASN A 34 20.99 -15.31 -6.39
CA ASN A 34 20.27 -16.56 -6.15
C ASN A 34 19.28 -16.42 -4.99
N ALA A 35 19.65 -15.76 -3.90
CA ALA A 35 18.76 -15.51 -2.76
C ALA A 35 17.51 -14.71 -3.18
N ILE A 36 17.67 -13.68 -4.01
CA ILE A 36 16.55 -12.90 -4.53
C ILE A 36 15.59 -13.77 -5.37
N VAL A 37 16.15 -14.58 -6.27
CA VAL A 37 15.38 -15.53 -7.10
C VAL A 37 14.61 -16.51 -6.22
N ASP A 38 15.28 -17.12 -5.25
CA ASP A 38 14.70 -18.16 -4.41
C ASP A 38 13.67 -17.62 -3.43
N ILE A 39 13.85 -16.40 -2.86
CA ILE A 39 12.85 -15.71 -2.04
C ILE A 39 11.61 -15.36 -2.88
N ARG A 40 11.78 -14.79 -4.08
CA ARG A 40 10.67 -14.49 -4.98
C ARG A 40 9.86 -15.71 -5.35
N ALA A 41 10.53 -16.82 -5.58
CA ALA A 41 9.90 -18.09 -5.93
C ALA A 41 9.32 -18.85 -4.72
N GLY A 42 9.56 -18.39 -3.49
CA GLY A 42 9.15 -19.08 -2.26
C GLY A 42 9.90 -20.39 -2.03
N LYS A 43 11.12 -20.55 -2.58
CA LYS A 43 11.94 -21.74 -2.40
C LYS A 43 12.69 -21.77 -1.07
N ILE A 44 13.03 -20.58 -0.55
CA ILE A 44 13.64 -20.38 0.76
C ILE A 44 12.78 -19.45 1.62
N ASP A 45 13.03 -19.48 2.92
CA ASP A 45 12.32 -18.63 3.87
C ASP A 45 12.64 -17.15 3.61
N ARG A 46 11.62 -16.33 3.63
CA ARG A 46 11.73 -14.90 3.53
C ARG A 46 12.25 -14.34 4.86
N PRO A 47 13.30 -13.51 4.90
CA PRO A 47 13.71 -12.84 6.14
C PRO A 47 12.56 -12.02 6.78
N GLN A 48 12.54 -11.93 8.11
CA GLN A 48 11.46 -11.23 8.83
C GLN A 48 11.34 -9.74 8.47
N ASP A 49 12.46 -9.09 8.22
CA ASP A 49 12.59 -7.68 7.86
C ASP A 49 12.75 -7.45 6.36
N TYR A 50 12.38 -8.45 5.53
CA TYR A 50 12.52 -8.35 4.09
C TYR A 50 11.66 -7.24 3.50
N SER A 51 12.30 -6.34 2.78
CA SER A 51 11.66 -5.16 2.18
C SER A 51 12.34 -4.83 0.85
N ALA A 52 11.78 -3.87 0.12
CA ALA A 52 12.37 -3.36 -1.13
C ALA A 52 13.83 -2.86 -0.97
N THR A 53 14.23 -2.47 0.22
CA THR A 53 15.60 -1.96 0.48
C THR A 53 16.54 -2.98 1.12
N TYR A 54 16.09 -4.22 1.30
CA TYR A 54 16.86 -5.26 2.01
C TYR A 54 18.26 -5.47 1.40
N TRP A 55 18.36 -5.51 0.07
CA TRP A 55 19.60 -5.68 -0.68
C TRP A 55 20.25 -4.36 -1.11
N ALA A 56 19.80 -3.21 -0.62
CA ALA A 56 20.41 -1.93 -0.98
C ALA A 56 21.89 -1.87 -0.60
N LYS A 57 22.23 -2.46 0.57
CA LYS A 57 23.62 -2.68 1.00
C LYS A 57 23.90 -4.16 0.96
N PRO A 58 24.81 -4.65 0.06
CA PRO A 58 25.14 -6.06 -0.01
C PRO A 58 25.78 -6.54 1.30
N PRO A 59 25.23 -7.56 1.97
CA PRO A 59 25.81 -8.09 3.20
C PRO A 59 27.17 -8.76 2.92
N GLN A 60 28.07 -8.75 3.88
CA GLN A 60 29.34 -9.48 3.76
C GLN A 60 29.11 -10.99 3.82
N ASP A 61 28.19 -11.42 4.66
CA ASP A 61 27.77 -12.82 4.79
C ASP A 61 26.30 -12.96 4.41
N VAL A 62 26.03 -13.54 3.23
CA VAL A 62 24.68 -13.75 2.72
C VAL A 62 23.94 -14.82 3.53
N LYS A 63 24.65 -15.86 4.03
CA LYS A 63 24.02 -16.90 4.84
C LYS A 63 23.53 -16.34 6.18
N ALA A 64 24.33 -15.48 6.80
CA ALA A 64 23.93 -14.80 8.04
C ALA A 64 22.73 -13.85 7.81
N ALA A 65 22.69 -13.15 6.67
CA ALA A 65 21.55 -12.30 6.30
C ALA A 65 20.26 -13.12 6.11
N LEU A 66 20.35 -14.34 5.60
CA LEU A 66 19.21 -15.24 5.39
C LEU A 66 18.85 -16.07 6.64
N ALA A 67 19.64 -16.03 7.71
CA ALA A 67 19.41 -16.84 8.91
C ALA A 67 18.18 -16.36 9.75
N LYS A 68 17.72 -15.13 9.56
CA LYS A 68 16.50 -14.59 10.18
C LYS A 68 15.29 -15.08 9.41
N THR A 69 14.78 -16.24 9.78
CA THR A 69 13.69 -16.89 9.09
C THR A 69 12.34 -16.19 9.34
N GLY A 70 11.59 -16.03 8.27
CA GLY A 70 10.20 -15.62 8.26
C GLY A 70 9.32 -16.68 7.59
N GLN A 71 8.45 -16.27 6.68
CA GLN A 71 7.54 -17.17 5.99
C GLN A 71 8.12 -17.63 4.64
N LYS A 72 8.01 -18.95 4.36
CA LYS A 72 8.32 -19.53 3.05
C LYS A 72 7.13 -19.39 2.12
N ILE A 73 7.11 -18.33 1.32
CA ILE A 73 6.01 -18.03 0.41
C ILE A 73 6.49 -17.26 -0.82
N ALA A 74 5.99 -17.64 -2.00
CA ALA A 74 6.28 -16.90 -3.23
C ALA A 74 5.69 -15.49 -3.17
N LEU A 75 6.39 -14.50 -3.74
CA LEU A 75 5.95 -13.10 -3.71
C LEU A 75 4.58 -12.92 -4.37
N ILE A 76 4.29 -13.59 -5.48
CA ILE A 76 2.98 -13.54 -6.14
C ILE A 76 1.87 -14.10 -5.23
N GLU A 77 2.14 -15.19 -4.53
CA GLU A 77 1.16 -15.78 -3.61
C GLU A 77 0.92 -14.86 -2.39
N LEU A 78 1.97 -14.25 -1.87
CA LEU A 78 1.86 -13.25 -0.82
C LEU A 78 1.03 -12.03 -1.28
N MET A 79 1.20 -11.57 -2.52
CA MET A 79 0.40 -10.49 -3.10
C MET A 79 -1.07 -10.90 -3.23
N LYS A 80 -1.35 -12.13 -3.69
CA LYS A 80 -2.71 -12.67 -3.77
C LYS A 80 -3.39 -12.68 -2.40
N GLN A 81 -2.71 -13.15 -1.35
CA GLN A 81 -3.22 -13.14 0.03
C GLN A 81 -3.47 -11.71 0.56
N ASN A 82 -2.79 -10.70 0.02
CA ASN A 82 -2.94 -9.30 0.39
C ASN A 82 -3.93 -8.53 -0.52
N GLY A 83 -4.82 -9.24 -1.23
CA GLY A 83 -5.95 -8.66 -1.95
C GLY A 83 -5.61 -8.00 -3.28
N PHE A 84 -4.51 -8.41 -3.92
CA PHE A 84 -4.25 -8.01 -5.31
C PHE A 84 -5.24 -8.72 -6.24
N THR A 85 -5.75 -7.98 -7.23
CA THR A 85 -6.74 -8.48 -8.19
C THR A 85 -6.11 -9.42 -9.22
N ASP A 86 -6.92 -10.26 -9.86
CA ASP A 86 -6.46 -11.14 -10.93
C ASP A 86 -5.81 -10.38 -12.09
N ARG A 87 -6.30 -9.18 -12.43
CA ARG A 87 -5.69 -8.31 -13.43
C ARG A 87 -4.28 -7.89 -13.04
N GLU A 88 -4.09 -7.46 -11.80
CA GLU A 88 -2.80 -7.08 -11.24
C GLU A 88 -1.83 -8.26 -11.20
N LEU A 89 -2.31 -9.43 -10.76
CA LEU A 89 -1.51 -10.66 -10.70
C LEU A 89 -1.12 -11.18 -12.09
N ASN A 90 -1.99 -11.07 -13.10
CA ASN A 90 -1.68 -11.46 -14.47
C ASN A 90 -0.58 -10.60 -15.10
N LEU A 91 -0.59 -9.28 -14.88
CA LEU A 91 0.47 -8.39 -15.33
C LEU A 91 1.82 -8.76 -14.74
N LEU A 92 1.83 -9.12 -13.45
CA LEU A 92 3.05 -9.59 -12.77
C LEU A 92 3.49 -10.97 -13.25
N ALA A 93 2.57 -11.87 -13.56
CA ALA A 93 2.89 -13.17 -14.14
C ALA A 93 3.53 -13.02 -15.53
N GLU A 94 3.05 -12.08 -16.36
CA GLU A 94 3.68 -11.74 -17.63
C GLU A 94 5.08 -11.17 -17.45
N ALA A 95 5.27 -10.22 -16.52
CA ALA A 95 6.58 -9.69 -16.17
C ALA A 95 7.53 -10.80 -15.70
N ASN A 96 7.04 -11.72 -14.86
CA ASN A 96 7.82 -12.85 -14.35
C ASN A 96 8.21 -13.83 -15.48
N LYS A 97 7.31 -14.11 -16.42
CA LYS A 97 7.62 -14.94 -17.59
C LYS A 97 8.76 -14.35 -18.44
N LYS A 98 8.71 -13.02 -18.68
CA LYS A 98 9.78 -12.31 -19.38
C LYS A 98 11.08 -12.30 -18.57
N SER A 99 11.00 -12.14 -17.25
CA SER A 99 12.16 -12.21 -16.34
C SER A 99 12.83 -13.58 -16.35
N ASN A 100 12.07 -14.68 -16.48
CA ASN A 100 12.65 -16.03 -16.57
C ASN A 100 13.50 -16.22 -17.85
N VAL A 101 13.06 -15.68 -18.98
CA VAL A 101 13.84 -15.68 -20.22
C VAL A 101 15.16 -14.91 -20.04
N LEU A 102 15.09 -13.79 -19.33
CA LEU A 102 16.28 -13.00 -19.01
C LEU A 102 17.23 -13.77 -18.07
N ALA A 103 16.67 -14.47 -17.08
CA ALA A 103 17.44 -15.28 -16.13
C ALA A 103 18.18 -16.44 -16.81
N GLU A 104 17.64 -17.04 -17.88
CA GLU A 104 18.35 -18.03 -18.69
C GLU A 104 19.62 -17.44 -19.30
N ARG A 105 19.54 -16.20 -19.79
CA ARG A 105 20.70 -15.49 -20.35
C ARG A 105 21.74 -15.15 -19.28
N GLU A 106 21.28 -14.74 -18.09
CA GLU A 106 22.13 -14.52 -16.92
C GLU A 106 22.83 -15.81 -16.46
N ALA A 107 22.12 -16.94 -16.47
CA ALA A 107 22.70 -18.25 -16.16
C ALA A 107 23.79 -18.67 -17.16
N ILE A 108 23.63 -18.37 -18.45
CA ILE A 108 24.64 -18.58 -19.48
C ILE A 108 25.88 -17.73 -19.20
N ALA A 109 25.72 -16.47 -18.83
CA ALA A 109 26.83 -15.59 -18.46
C ALA A 109 27.59 -16.13 -17.24
N PHE A 110 26.85 -16.59 -16.22
CA PHE A 110 27.46 -17.16 -15.01
C PHE A 110 28.20 -18.47 -15.31
N ALA A 111 27.63 -19.35 -16.15
CA ALA A 111 28.29 -20.58 -16.56
C ALA A 111 29.62 -20.33 -17.28
N ALA A 112 29.68 -19.33 -18.17
CA ALA A 112 30.91 -18.92 -18.84
C ALA A 112 31.98 -18.44 -17.85
N LEU A 113 31.59 -17.60 -16.87
CA LEU A 113 32.49 -17.12 -15.81
C LEU A 113 33.04 -18.24 -14.92
N GLU A 114 32.29 -19.34 -14.80
CA GLU A 114 32.66 -20.55 -14.04
C GLU A 114 33.45 -21.55 -14.86
N GLY A 115 33.84 -21.22 -16.10
CA GLY A 115 34.58 -22.09 -16.99
C GLY A 115 33.78 -23.23 -17.62
N LYS A 116 32.43 -23.18 -17.56
CA LYS A 116 31.53 -24.17 -18.16
C LYS A 116 31.25 -23.93 -19.65
N GLY A 117 31.85 -22.84 -20.20
CA GLY A 117 31.69 -22.45 -21.59
C GLY A 117 30.47 -21.60 -21.88
N ALA A 118 30.35 -21.16 -23.14
CA ALA A 118 29.20 -20.37 -23.60
C ALA A 118 27.99 -21.26 -23.93
N GLY A 119 26.77 -20.71 -23.84
CA GLY A 119 25.57 -21.40 -24.31
C GLY A 119 25.56 -21.55 -25.84
N ALA A 120 24.99 -22.64 -26.33
CA ALA A 120 24.90 -22.90 -27.77
C ALA A 120 24.14 -21.80 -28.54
N SER A 121 23.15 -21.18 -27.91
CA SER A 121 22.33 -20.09 -28.48
C SER A 121 23.04 -18.71 -28.46
N LEU A 122 24.11 -18.56 -27.70
CA LEU A 122 24.87 -17.33 -27.51
C LEU A 122 26.36 -17.61 -27.51
N PRO A 123 26.98 -17.87 -28.67
CA PRO A 123 28.40 -18.24 -28.75
C PRO A 123 29.32 -17.08 -28.34
N MET A 124 30.48 -17.43 -27.81
CA MET A 124 31.58 -16.49 -27.61
C MET A 124 32.14 -16.06 -28.96
N GLN A 125 32.62 -14.82 -29.04
CA GLN A 125 33.35 -14.35 -30.21
C GLN A 125 34.78 -14.85 -30.21
N PRO A 126 35.44 -14.97 -31.37
CA PRO A 126 36.85 -15.39 -31.42
C PRO A 126 37.73 -14.49 -30.57
N GLY A 127 38.48 -15.07 -29.65
CA GLY A 127 39.38 -14.35 -28.72
C GLY A 127 38.69 -13.65 -27.56
N GLU A 128 37.36 -13.79 -27.40
CA GLU A 128 36.63 -13.20 -26.29
C GLU A 128 36.89 -13.94 -24.98
N THR A 129 37.22 -13.20 -23.91
CA THR A 129 37.32 -13.79 -22.56
C THR A 129 35.99 -14.07 -21.96
N PRO A 130 35.85 -14.99 -20.97
CA PRO A 130 34.61 -15.24 -20.27
C PRO A 130 33.97 -13.97 -19.65
N GLU A 131 34.81 -13.06 -19.15
CA GLU A 131 34.37 -11.77 -18.57
C GLU A 131 33.81 -10.83 -19.63
N ALA A 132 34.54 -10.66 -20.77
CA ALA A 132 34.06 -9.85 -21.88
C ALA A 132 32.75 -10.39 -22.44
N TYR A 133 32.65 -11.71 -22.60
CA TYR A 133 31.45 -12.41 -23.03
C TYR A 133 30.27 -12.14 -22.07
N ALA A 134 30.44 -12.39 -20.76
CA ALA A 134 29.40 -12.17 -19.77
C ALA A 134 28.93 -10.71 -19.75
N ASN A 135 29.86 -9.75 -19.76
CA ASN A 135 29.53 -8.33 -19.80
C ASN A 135 28.78 -7.96 -21.10
N ARG A 136 29.18 -8.50 -22.25
CA ARG A 136 28.52 -8.27 -23.52
C ARG A 136 27.07 -8.75 -23.48
N ILE A 137 26.83 -10.00 -23.14
CA ILE A 137 25.47 -10.59 -23.16
C ILE A 137 24.54 -10.04 -22.07
N LEU A 138 25.06 -9.44 -21.00
CA LEU A 138 24.32 -8.77 -19.94
C LEU A 138 24.12 -7.26 -20.18
N SER A 139 24.58 -6.74 -21.33
CA SER A 139 24.47 -5.30 -21.66
C SER A 139 24.14 -5.02 -23.13
N ASP A 140 23.99 -6.05 -23.97
CA ASP A 140 23.63 -5.84 -25.37
C ASP A 140 22.18 -5.36 -25.57
N ALA A 141 21.86 -4.96 -26.80
CA ALA A 141 20.53 -4.43 -27.14
C ALA A 141 19.41 -5.40 -26.79
N THR A 142 19.62 -6.72 -26.96
CA THR A 142 18.62 -7.74 -26.63
C THR A 142 18.35 -7.81 -25.14
N TYR A 143 19.39 -7.74 -24.30
CA TYR A 143 19.25 -7.71 -22.84
C TYR A 143 18.53 -6.44 -22.38
N ILE A 144 18.90 -5.28 -22.93
CA ILE A 144 18.29 -3.99 -22.62
C ILE A 144 16.82 -3.99 -23.03
N SER A 145 16.47 -4.48 -24.24
CA SER A 145 15.08 -4.59 -24.68
C SER A 145 14.25 -5.47 -23.76
N ALA A 146 14.74 -6.64 -23.39
CA ALA A 146 14.06 -7.55 -22.47
C ALA A 146 13.83 -6.90 -21.09
N LYS A 147 14.79 -6.14 -20.57
CA LYS A 147 14.66 -5.36 -19.33
C LYS A 147 13.59 -4.28 -19.46
N THR A 148 13.56 -3.58 -20.58
CA THR A 148 12.53 -2.56 -20.85
C THR A 148 11.14 -3.18 -20.87
N GLU A 149 10.95 -4.30 -21.55
CA GLU A 149 9.67 -4.98 -21.58
C GLU A 149 9.19 -5.46 -20.20
N ILE A 150 10.10 -5.91 -19.34
CA ILE A 150 9.79 -6.25 -17.94
C ILE A 150 9.36 -4.99 -17.18
N ALA A 151 10.12 -3.90 -17.34
CA ALA A 151 9.82 -2.62 -16.68
C ALA A 151 8.47 -2.06 -17.14
N ASP A 152 8.13 -2.16 -18.42
CA ASP A 152 6.85 -1.73 -18.96
C ASP A 152 5.66 -2.49 -18.33
N LYS A 153 5.79 -3.82 -18.17
CA LYS A 153 4.77 -4.63 -17.49
C LYS A 153 4.62 -4.28 -16.01
N ILE A 154 5.71 -3.99 -15.33
CA ILE A 154 5.68 -3.52 -13.94
C ILE A 154 5.07 -2.11 -13.86
N ASN A 155 5.34 -1.23 -14.82
CA ASN A 155 4.71 0.10 -14.89
C ASN A 155 3.20 0.02 -15.14
N GLU A 156 2.76 -0.85 -16.05
CA GLU A 156 1.34 -1.12 -16.31
C GLU A 156 0.63 -1.64 -15.05
N PHE A 157 1.26 -2.58 -14.35
CA PHE A 157 0.78 -3.06 -13.05
C PHE A 157 0.65 -1.92 -12.02
N ASP A 158 1.68 -1.08 -11.87
CA ASP A 158 1.65 0.06 -10.94
C ASP A 158 0.55 1.06 -11.28
N GLN A 159 0.27 1.28 -12.57
CA GLN A 159 -0.82 2.15 -13.01
C GLN A 159 -2.18 1.57 -12.61
N VAL A 160 -2.43 0.28 -12.92
CA VAL A 160 -3.68 -0.40 -12.55
C VAL A 160 -3.90 -0.37 -11.03
N LEU A 161 -2.84 -0.62 -10.25
CA LEU A 161 -2.89 -0.57 -8.80
C LEU A 161 -3.24 0.83 -8.26
N ARG A 162 -2.65 1.88 -8.84
CA ARG A 162 -2.95 3.28 -8.46
C ARG A 162 -4.39 3.64 -8.79
N GLU A 163 -4.86 3.37 -10.01
CA GLU A 163 -6.23 3.65 -10.45
C GLU A 163 -7.26 3.00 -9.52
N ARG A 164 -7.01 1.75 -9.10
CA ARG A 164 -7.87 1.07 -8.13
C ARG A 164 -7.84 1.74 -6.77
N THR A 165 -6.64 2.02 -6.26
CA THR A 165 -6.46 2.62 -4.93
C THR A 165 -7.08 4.02 -4.87
N GLU A 166 -6.99 4.82 -5.93
CA GLU A 166 -7.62 6.14 -6.02
C GLU A 166 -9.14 6.04 -5.99
N LYS A 167 -9.72 5.11 -6.77
CA LYS A 167 -11.19 4.86 -6.76
C LYS A 167 -11.68 4.41 -5.38
N ASP A 168 -10.98 3.50 -4.74
CA ASP A 168 -11.31 3.02 -3.40
C ASP A 168 -11.29 4.19 -2.40
N TYR A 169 -10.28 5.07 -2.50
CA TYR A 169 -10.14 6.24 -1.64
C TYR A 169 -11.25 7.27 -1.86
N GLU A 170 -11.64 7.53 -3.12
CA GLU A 170 -12.76 8.42 -3.46
C GLU A 170 -14.09 7.89 -2.91
N THR A 171 -14.34 6.60 -3.07
CA THR A 171 -15.56 5.95 -2.58
C THR A 171 -15.67 6.02 -1.06
N GLU A 172 -14.60 5.72 -0.33
CA GLU A 172 -14.57 5.83 1.14
C GLU A 172 -14.72 7.27 1.62
N ARG A 173 -14.10 8.23 0.94
CA ARG A 173 -14.23 9.67 1.25
C ARG A 173 -15.67 10.16 1.08
N ASP A 174 -16.34 9.74 0.01
CA ASP A 174 -17.73 10.15 -0.25
C ASP A 174 -18.70 9.49 0.74
N ARG A 175 -18.42 8.26 1.14
CA ARG A 175 -19.16 7.58 2.21
C ARG A 175 -19.04 8.31 3.56
N VAL A 176 -17.82 8.70 3.93
CA VAL A 176 -17.60 9.50 5.15
C VAL A 176 -18.31 10.84 5.08
N ARG A 177 -18.23 11.54 3.94
CA ARG A 177 -18.95 12.82 3.73
C ARG A 177 -20.46 12.65 3.86
N PHE A 178 -21.02 11.57 3.29
CA PHE A 178 -22.45 11.28 3.41
C PHE A 178 -22.86 11.04 4.85
N VAL A 179 -22.10 10.27 5.61
CA VAL A 179 -22.38 10.03 7.04
C VAL A 179 -22.31 11.33 7.84
N LEU A 180 -21.29 12.17 7.59
CA LEU A 180 -21.18 13.49 8.25
C LEU A 180 -22.36 14.41 7.91
N ALA A 181 -22.82 14.40 6.67
CA ALA A 181 -24.00 15.17 6.26
C ALA A 181 -25.28 14.72 6.97
N LEU A 182 -25.47 13.39 7.14
CA LEU A 182 -26.59 12.85 7.92
C LEU A 182 -26.52 13.27 9.40
N PHE A 183 -25.33 13.24 10.00
CA PHE A 183 -25.15 13.74 11.37
C PHE A 183 -25.47 15.21 11.48
N ALA A 184 -24.99 16.05 10.57
CA ALA A 184 -25.31 17.48 10.55
C ALA A 184 -26.83 17.74 10.40
N ALA A 185 -27.47 17.02 9.49
CA ALA A 185 -28.92 17.11 9.31
C ALA A 185 -29.71 16.71 10.58
N SER A 186 -29.28 15.63 11.27
CA SER A 186 -29.91 15.20 12.51
C SER A 186 -29.78 16.22 13.64
N ILE A 187 -28.65 16.91 13.73
CA ILE A 187 -28.43 17.99 14.70
C ILE A 187 -29.38 19.18 14.40
N VAL A 188 -29.53 19.56 13.13
CA VAL A 188 -30.44 20.63 12.72
C VAL A 188 -31.91 20.30 13.09
N VAL A 189 -32.33 19.06 12.82
CA VAL A 189 -33.68 18.59 13.19
C VAL A 189 -33.87 18.63 14.71
N LEU A 190 -32.87 18.18 15.48
CA LEU A 190 -32.94 18.21 16.95
C LEU A 190 -33.07 19.65 17.49
N ILE A 191 -32.26 20.58 16.98
CA ILE A 191 -32.35 22.00 17.36
C ILE A 191 -33.72 22.56 17.02
N GLY A 192 -34.24 22.25 15.82
CA GLY A 192 -35.58 22.65 15.42
C GLY A 192 -36.67 22.11 16.36
N ALA A 193 -36.59 20.86 16.75
CA ALA A 193 -37.52 20.25 17.70
C ALA A 193 -37.44 20.90 19.08
N ILE A 194 -36.25 21.23 19.58
CA ILE A 194 -36.04 21.92 20.85
C ILE A 194 -36.66 23.32 20.79
N LEU A 195 -36.44 24.07 19.71
CA LEU A 195 -37.01 25.41 19.54
C LEU A 195 -38.55 25.39 19.48
N LEU A 196 -39.13 24.41 18.76
CA LEU A 196 -40.59 24.23 18.71
C LEU A 196 -41.16 23.86 20.09
N LEU A 197 -40.48 23.00 20.84
CA LEU A 197 -40.89 22.64 22.20
C LEU A 197 -40.80 23.83 23.14
N ALA A 198 -39.74 24.62 23.08
CA ALA A 198 -39.56 25.82 23.85
C ALA A 198 -40.68 26.87 23.52
N ARG A 199 -40.97 27.04 22.22
CA ARG A 199 -42.08 27.93 21.80
C ARG A 199 -43.44 27.45 22.32
N TYR A 200 -43.72 26.15 22.24
CA TYR A 200 -44.94 25.53 22.76
C TYR A 200 -45.07 25.75 24.29
N MET A 201 -44.01 25.52 25.04
CA MET A 201 -43.96 25.78 26.48
C MET A 201 -44.20 27.23 26.83
N MET A 202 -43.55 28.14 26.10
CA MET A 202 -43.74 29.58 26.34
C MET A 202 -45.18 30.08 26.06
N THR A 203 -45.78 29.65 24.93
CA THR A 203 -47.10 30.06 24.53
C THR A 203 -48.24 29.31 25.22
N GLY A 204 -48.07 28.00 25.43
CA GLY A 204 -49.13 27.12 25.98
C GLY A 204 -49.16 27.06 27.50
N ILE A 205 -48.02 27.28 28.18
CA ILE A 205 -47.95 27.10 29.64
C ILE A 205 -47.54 28.39 30.35
N VAL A 206 -46.43 28.99 29.97
CA VAL A 206 -45.88 30.15 30.68
C VAL A 206 -46.73 31.41 30.50
N ALA A 207 -47.21 31.69 29.30
CA ALA A 207 -48.03 32.86 29.04
C ALA A 207 -49.37 32.84 29.81
N PRO A 208 -50.16 31.73 29.80
CA PRO A 208 -51.39 31.68 30.61
C PRO A 208 -51.12 31.70 32.12
N LEU A 209 -50.04 31.10 32.61
CA LEU A 209 -49.65 31.17 34.03
C LEU A 209 -49.29 32.60 34.45
N ASN A 210 -48.59 33.36 33.61
CA ASN A 210 -48.29 34.77 33.87
C ASN A 210 -49.54 35.63 33.92
N VAL A 211 -50.54 35.34 33.09
CA VAL A 211 -51.83 36.04 33.12
C VAL A 211 -52.61 35.72 34.42
N LEU A 212 -52.63 34.46 34.83
CA LEU A 212 -53.20 34.00 36.10
C LEU A 212 -52.52 34.64 37.32
N THR A 213 -51.20 34.63 37.38
CA THR A 213 -50.45 35.27 38.47
C THR A 213 -50.61 36.73 38.51
N ALA A 214 -50.71 37.42 37.38
CA ALA A 214 -51.07 38.88 37.31
C ALA A 214 -52.46 39.16 37.82
N ALA A 215 -53.43 38.29 37.45
CA ALA A 215 -54.82 38.39 37.97
C ALA A 215 -54.94 38.20 39.47
N PHE A 216 -54.19 37.18 40.02
CA PHE A 216 -54.12 36.91 41.47
C PHE A 216 -53.43 38.07 42.23
N ARG A 217 -52.40 38.66 41.66
CA ARG A 217 -51.72 39.84 42.26
C ARG A 217 -52.62 41.05 42.30
N LYS A 218 -53.53 41.25 41.30
CA LYS A 218 -54.48 42.35 41.24
C LYS A 218 -55.65 42.16 42.21
N THR A 219 -56.07 40.91 42.48
CA THR A 219 -57.12 40.57 43.45
C THR A 219 -56.58 40.63 44.89
N ASN A 220 -55.37 40.15 45.19
CA ASN A 220 -54.75 40.22 46.53
C ASN A 220 -54.44 41.69 46.91
N GLY A 221 -54.18 42.59 45.93
CA GLY A 221 -54.04 44.01 46.19
C GLY A 221 -55.36 44.73 46.56
N ARG A 222 -56.52 44.08 46.31
CA ARG A 222 -57.85 44.59 46.71
C ARG A 222 -58.33 44.04 48.04
N PHE A 223 -57.69 43.06 48.64
CA PHE A 223 -57.94 42.61 50.02
C PHE A 223 -56.93 43.18 51.01
N SER A 224 -56.47 44.38 50.79
CA SER A 224 -55.78 45.16 51.80
C SER A 224 -56.82 45.76 52.75
N VAL A 225 -57.13 45.07 53.81
CA VAL A 225 -57.45 45.55 55.17
C VAL A 225 -58.36 46.76 55.23
N SER A 226 -59.69 46.59 55.28
CA SER A 226 -60.54 47.47 56.09
C SER A 226 -60.24 47.15 57.55
N ARG A 227 -59.41 47.95 58.17
CA ARG A 227 -59.26 48.01 59.60
C ARG A 227 -60.65 48.29 60.21
N ILE A 228 -61.16 47.35 60.95
CA ILE A 228 -62.29 47.56 61.82
C ILE A 228 -61.74 48.35 63.03
N GLU A 229 -62.00 49.63 63.08
CA GLU A 229 -61.86 50.39 64.29
C GLU A 229 -62.97 49.93 65.19
N ILE A 230 -62.63 49.20 66.26
CA ILE A 230 -63.52 48.99 67.43
C ILE A 230 -63.32 50.19 68.31
N ALA A 231 -64.36 51.04 68.34
CA ALA A 231 -64.50 52.10 69.35
C ALA A 231 -64.92 51.41 70.66
N ALA A 232 -64.16 51.74 71.71
CA ALA A 232 -64.55 51.58 73.10
C ALA A 232 -64.83 52.92 73.71
#